data_5c444a46b9df2cd4582beaf1b8bcecf9
#
_entry.id   5c444a46b9df2cd4582beaf1b8bcecf9
#
_cell.length_a   1.000
_cell.length_b   1.000
_cell.length_c   1.000
_cell.angle_alpha   90.00
_cell.angle_beta   90.00
_cell.angle_gamma   90.00
#
_symmetry.space_group_name_H-M   'P 1'
#
loop_
_entity.id
_entity.type
_entity.pdbx_description
1 polymer ?
#
loop_
_entity_poly.entity_id
_entity_poly.type
_entity_poly.pdbx_seq_one_letter_code
_entity_poly.pdbx_strand_id
1 'polypeptide(L)'
;MIREDNFIHKMTARWEALGNCLNDNLIDNWKQLCEALNGQQEEKNSNHWQVIQAATGTGKTQGIAVYCSSLISTPACGVLIVVRLIKQAEEVAGLINELAGRSIAKAKHTDNRLSEEEIAATQVLVITHKAYELSLNRYMQGGTLTFERYLTYNKAIKGRRELTIIDECLNVVKQFQVDLEELKFALGAIPYHIKASPKHIENFSLLDSLADELYAATETHKTKWVQQGSTDISTTFNLSDLRAECRQVDWDKKIYGTESNKDKQKGANRIDTTLEAAEATLNQWNYYSKKGEKHTLNTSLLVVPPEVQGAVILDATASNNVVYELFTDRYVRLLESTQARSYKNVTLHIARVSGVGKGMMSKLKSSRTRVLMDYLSNTINSNGKVFICCHKAIEPIFTSYLPPFELHLGHWGAIDGLNSFQECDTFVGFGLPYRPTTCASNTFLAFKGPQSDEWLNNPSARSYEKHVDILTAISEGQMASDVIQAINRIKVRKVIDAEGNCAKSQGYLLLPKGAQGDRLIQAITKAMPDIKTQDWAIQFDEGKVPSMGHLRGDFSKGLLTLMKGKPQGLWSASAMQAELAMTRQQWRTVAVELRKPESSLSMLLAEIGCTYSVEGTGKQSRSYIAKEL
;
A
#
# COMPACT_ATOMS: atom_id res chain seq x y z
N MET A 1 22.00 -2.23 27.21
CA MET A 1 21.03 -3.31 26.92
C MET A 1 20.08 -3.48 28.09
N ILE A 2 18.86 -3.83 27.79
CA ILE A 2 17.82 -4.15 28.78
C ILE A 2 17.88 -5.64 29.05
N ARG A 3 17.92 -6.03 30.33
CA ARG A 3 17.86 -7.46 30.69
C ARG A 3 16.51 -8.02 30.32
N GLU A 4 16.51 -9.14 29.60
CA GLU A 4 15.32 -9.82 29.12
C GLU A 4 14.32 -10.12 30.24
N ASP A 5 14.80 -10.70 31.37
CA ASP A 5 13.93 -10.99 32.51
C ASP A 5 13.19 -9.77 33.04
N ASN A 6 13.86 -8.61 33.10
CA ASN A 6 13.25 -7.35 33.55
C ASN A 6 12.21 -6.84 32.54
N PHE A 7 12.52 -6.98 31.24
CA PHE A 7 11.59 -6.62 30.19
C PHE A 7 10.32 -7.46 30.23
N ILE A 8 10.48 -8.79 30.32
CA ILE A 8 9.35 -9.73 30.38
C ILE A 8 8.50 -9.48 31.64
N HIS A 9 9.13 -9.27 32.80
CA HIS A 9 8.40 -8.97 34.04
C HIS A 9 7.54 -7.70 33.90
N LYS A 10 8.09 -6.62 33.35
CA LYS A 10 7.36 -5.37 33.12
C LYS A 10 6.25 -5.52 32.07
N MET A 11 6.51 -6.27 30.99
CA MET A 11 5.51 -6.57 29.96
C MET A 11 4.34 -7.37 30.52
N THR A 12 4.62 -8.39 31.32
CA THR A 12 3.61 -9.20 32.02
C THR A 12 2.72 -8.33 32.89
N ALA A 13 3.32 -7.55 33.80
CA ALA A 13 2.58 -6.65 34.68
C ALA A 13 1.71 -5.63 33.90
N ARG A 14 2.27 -5.08 32.81
CA ARG A 14 1.51 -4.15 31.94
C ARG A 14 0.36 -4.83 31.21
N TRP A 15 0.58 -6.06 30.73
CA TRP A 15 -0.42 -6.84 29.99
C TRP A 15 -1.61 -7.21 30.85
N GLU A 16 -1.33 -7.67 32.08
CA GLU A 16 -2.35 -7.98 33.10
C GLU A 16 -3.13 -6.73 33.54
N ALA A 17 -2.43 -5.60 33.73
CA ALA A 17 -3.07 -4.32 34.06
C ALA A 17 -4.04 -3.84 32.96
N LEU A 18 -3.84 -4.24 31.70
CA LEU A 18 -4.74 -3.99 30.58
C LEU A 18 -5.90 -5.01 30.49
N GLY A 19 -5.98 -5.98 31.42
CA GLY A 19 -7.03 -7.01 31.46
C GLY A 19 -6.86 -8.08 30.38
N ASN A 20 -5.66 -8.29 29.86
CA ASN A 20 -5.37 -9.32 28.87
C ASN A 20 -4.81 -10.58 29.52
N CYS A 21 -5.06 -11.73 28.89
CA CYS A 21 -4.50 -13.01 29.29
C CYS A 21 -3.11 -13.24 28.71
N LEU A 22 -2.31 -14.03 29.42
CA LEU A 22 -0.97 -14.45 29.02
C LEU A 22 -0.99 -15.86 28.44
N ASN A 23 -0.04 -16.15 27.54
CA ASN A 23 0.35 -17.49 27.13
C ASN A 23 1.85 -17.54 26.83
N ASP A 24 2.41 -18.74 26.83
CA ASP A 24 3.85 -18.95 26.66
C ASP A 24 4.35 -18.43 25.31
N ASN A 25 3.60 -18.65 24.24
CA ASN A 25 3.95 -18.16 22.89
C ASN A 25 4.00 -16.62 22.82
N LEU A 26 3.14 -15.94 23.58
CA LEU A 26 3.16 -14.49 23.68
C LEU A 26 4.44 -13.99 24.40
N ILE A 27 4.81 -14.69 25.48
CA ILE A 27 6.06 -14.39 26.20
C ILE A 27 7.28 -14.62 25.30
N ASP A 28 7.28 -15.69 24.52
CA ASP A 28 8.36 -15.97 23.58
C ASP A 28 8.46 -14.91 22.46
N ASN A 29 7.34 -14.40 21.99
CA ASN A 29 7.32 -13.27 21.06
C ASN A 29 7.88 -12.00 21.68
N TRP A 30 7.66 -11.76 22.97
CA TRP A 30 8.24 -10.62 23.69
C TRP A 30 9.75 -10.79 23.93
N LYS A 31 10.22 -12.01 24.23
CA LYS A 31 11.68 -12.30 24.28
C LYS A 31 12.34 -11.97 22.95
N GLN A 32 11.75 -12.47 21.85
CA GLN A 32 12.23 -12.22 20.49
C GLN A 32 12.27 -10.71 20.15
N LEU A 33 11.24 -9.96 20.60
CA LEU A 33 11.22 -8.50 20.46
C LEU A 33 12.36 -7.85 21.25
N CYS A 34 12.59 -8.26 22.49
CA CYS A 34 13.68 -7.74 23.34
C CYS A 34 15.05 -8.04 22.76
N GLU A 35 15.26 -9.26 22.29
CA GLU A 35 16.50 -9.68 21.61
C GLU A 35 16.77 -8.85 20.36
N ALA A 36 15.76 -8.66 19.50
CA ALA A 36 15.92 -7.88 18.27
C ALA A 36 16.26 -6.41 18.57
N LEU A 37 15.61 -5.81 19.57
CA LEU A 37 15.89 -4.42 19.98
C LEU A 37 17.30 -4.28 20.59
N ASN A 38 17.72 -5.22 21.42
CA ASN A 38 19.07 -5.25 21.99
C ASN A 38 20.13 -5.50 20.91
N GLY A 39 19.91 -6.48 20.03
CA GLY A 39 20.84 -6.81 18.95
C GLY A 39 21.06 -5.64 18.00
N GLN A 40 19.99 -4.94 17.61
CA GLN A 40 20.10 -3.77 16.75
C GLN A 40 20.85 -2.61 17.42
N GLN A 41 20.75 -2.48 18.73
CA GLN A 41 21.48 -1.47 19.51
C GLN A 41 22.97 -1.82 19.66
N GLU A 42 23.34 -3.10 19.67
CA GLU A 42 24.73 -3.56 19.71
C GLU A 42 25.43 -3.44 18.36
N GLU A 43 24.72 -3.72 17.28
CA GLU A 43 25.22 -3.62 15.90
C GLU A 43 25.27 -2.16 15.43
N LYS A 44 26.03 -1.32 16.14
CA LYS A 44 26.17 0.10 15.86
C LYS A 44 26.53 0.35 14.39
N ASN A 45 25.74 1.19 13.73
CA ASN A 45 25.91 1.56 12.31
C ASN A 45 25.77 0.39 11.31
N SER A 46 25.23 -0.75 11.71
CA SER A 46 24.86 -1.82 10.79
C SER A 46 23.71 -1.39 9.89
N ASN A 47 23.75 -1.75 8.61
CA ASN A 47 22.63 -1.61 7.68
C ASN A 47 21.71 -2.84 7.69
N HIS A 48 21.90 -3.76 8.63
CA HIS A 48 21.03 -4.93 8.80
C HIS A 48 19.66 -4.51 9.34
N TRP A 49 18.62 -5.05 8.77
CA TRP A 49 17.24 -4.81 9.17
C TRP A 49 16.64 -6.05 9.78
N GLN A 50 15.93 -5.88 10.88
CA GLN A 50 15.20 -6.95 11.54
C GLN A 50 13.70 -6.68 11.39
N VAL A 51 12.97 -7.61 10.82
CA VAL A 51 11.52 -7.50 10.61
C VAL A 51 10.84 -8.53 11.50
N ILE A 52 10.08 -8.08 12.49
CA ILE A 52 9.37 -8.93 13.43
C ILE A 52 7.92 -9.08 12.96
N GLN A 53 7.56 -10.31 12.62
CA GLN A 53 6.20 -10.66 12.24
C GLN A 53 5.39 -11.11 13.46
N ALA A 54 5.14 -10.21 14.39
CA ALA A 54 4.22 -10.52 15.49
C ALA A 54 2.79 -10.14 15.11
N ALA A 55 1.83 -11.01 15.40
CA ALA A 55 0.41 -10.80 15.09
C ALA A 55 -0.12 -9.47 15.66
N THR A 56 -1.17 -8.94 15.07
CA THR A 56 -1.83 -7.73 15.61
C THR A 56 -2.44 -8.05 16.98
N GLY A 57 -2.30 -7.16 17.96
CA GLY A 57 -2.82 -7.36 19.31
C GLY A 57 -1.93 -8.23 20.23
N THR A 58 -0.66 -8.47 19.87
CA THR A 58 0.33 -9.16 20.73
C THR A 58 1.18 -8.19 21.56
N GLY A 59 0.80 -6.93 21.65
CA GLY A 59 1.47 -5.95 22.52
C GLY A 59 2.72 -5.31 21.94
N LYS A 60 2.94 -5.33 20.61
CA LYS A 60 4.12 -4.70 19.97
C LYS A 60 4.36 -3.28 20.45
N THR A 61 3.38 -2.41 20.35
CA THR A 61 3.48 -1.00 20.75
C THR A 61 3.70 -0.86 22.28
N GLN A 62 3.07 -1.75 23.09
CA GLN A 62 3.33 -1.81 24.54
C GLN A 62 4.77 -2.24 24.82
N GLY A 63 5.29 -3.23 24.08
CA GLY A 63 6.68 -3.69 24.17
C GLY A 63 7.68 -2.60 23.84
N ILE A 64 7.47 -1.82 22.77
CA ILE A 64 8.28 -0.64 22.46
C ILE A 64 8.28 0.32 23.66
N ALA A 65 7.12 0.62 24.22
CA ALA A 65 7.01 1.59 25.31
C ALA A 65 7.69 1.08 26.61
N VAL A 66 7.52 -0.19 26.95
CA VAL A 66 8.18 -0.84 28.10
C VAL A 66 9.71 -0.87 27.91
N TYR A 67 10.17 -1.22 26.70
CA TYR A 67 11.60 -1.21 26.38
C TYR A 67 12.18 0.20 26.54
N CYS A 68 11.60 1.19 25.86
CA CYS A 68 12.10 2.56 25.90
C CYS A 68 12.03 3.19 27.30
N SER A 69 10.97 2.91 28.08
CA SER A 69 10.88 3.39 29.46
C SER A 69 11.99 2.84 30.35
N SER A 70 12.47 1.63 30.06
CA SER A 70 13.55 0.98 30.82
C SER A 70 14.92 1.58 30.51
N LEU A 71 15.10 2.33 29.41
CA LEU A 71 16.33 3.04 29.06
C LEU A 71 16.65 4.22 29.99
N ILE A 72 15.76 4.55 30.91
CA ILE A 72 16.00 5.56 31.95
C ILE A 72 17.29 5.28 32.76
N SER A 73 17.62 4.00 32.92
CA SER A 73 18.87 3.54 33.58
C SER A 73 20.11 3.62 32.68
N THR A 74 19.94 3.86 31.40
CA THR A 74 20.99 3.95 30.38
C THR A 74 20.85 5.26 29.58
N PRO A 75 21.08 6.43 30.19
CA PRO A 75 20.84 7.73 29.56
C PRO A 75 21.73 8.00 28.34
N ALA A 76 22.76 7.22 28.09
CA ALA A 76 23.59 7.31 26.89
C ALA A 76 22.91 6.74 25.64
N CYS A 77 21.89 5.87 25.81
CA CYS A 77 21.19 5.23 24.70
C CYS A 77 20.01 6.07 24.25
N GLY A 78 20.01 6.49 22.99
CA GLY A 78 18.89 7.18 22.37
C GLY A 78 18.14 6.27 21.40
N VAL A 79 16.83 6.51 21.22
CA VAL A 79 15.96 5.74 20.33
C VAL A 79 15.15 6.68 19.43
N LEU A 80 15.05 6.31 18.15
CA LEU A 80 14.12 6.89 17.20
C LEU A 80 12.96 5.93 16.96
N ILE A 81 11.72 6.37 17.20
CA ILE A 81 10.52 5.60 16.91
C ILE A 81 9.78 6.25 15.76
N VAL A 82 9.40 5.45 14.79
CA VAL A 82 8.67 5.88 13.58
C VAL A 82 7.30 5.21 13.58
N VAL A 83 6.23 6.02 13.66
CA VAL A 83 4.85 5.55 13.69
C VAL A 83 4.04 6.17 12.56
N ARG A 84 2.87 5.61 12.25
CA ARG A 84 2.13 6.02 11.06
C ARG A 84 1.42 7.37 11.21
N LEU A 85 0.77 7.62 12.34
CA LEU A 85 -0.09 8.77 12.58
C LEU A 85 0.44 9.72 13.65
N ILE A 86 0.10 11.01 13.53
CA ILE A 86 0.42 12.04 14.54
C ILE A 86 -0.13 11.64 15.92
N LYS A 87 -1.41 11.24 15.97
CA LYS A 87 -2.05 10.82 17.22
C LYS A 87 -1.33 9.65 17.87
N GLN A 88 -0.88 8.69 17.08
CA GLN A 88 -0.11 7.54 17.56
C GLN A 88 1.26 7.98 18.11
N ALA A 89 1.89 8.98 17.50
CA ALA A 89 3.17 9.51 18.00
C ALA A 89 3.01 10.11 19.40
N GLU A 90 1.96 10.88 19.63
CA GLU A 90 1.64 11.44 20.94
C GLU A 90 1.30 10.36 21.97
N GLU A 91 0.47 9.37 21.58
CA GLU A 91 0.09 8.25 22.45
C GLU A 91 1.32 7.43 22.88
N VAL A 92 2.24 7.12 21.96
CA VAL A 92 3.46 6.36 22.25
C VAL A 92 4.42 7.15 23.14
N ALA A 93 4.65 8.43 22.85
CA ALA A 93 5.50 9.28 23.68
C ALA A 93 4.92 9.46 25.10
N GLY A 94 3.61 9.67 25.21
CA GLY A 94 2.91 9.76 26.49
C GLY A 94 3.04 8.48 27.32
N LEU A 95 2.81 7.32 26.68
CA LEU A 95 2.91 6.02 27.34
C LEU A 95 4.34 5.73 27.83
N ILE A 96 5.37 6.07 27.05
CA ILE A 96 6.76 5.91 27.46
C ILE A 96 7.05 6.76 28.70
N ASN A 97 6.58 8.01 28.72
CA ASN A 97 6.78 8.92 29.85
C ASN A 97 6.03 8.46 31.12
N GLU A 98 4.80 7.97 30.95
CA GLU A 98 4.00 7.36 32.03
C GLU A 98 4.79 6.20 32.67
N LEU A 99 5.25 5.25 31.87
CA LEU A 99 5.97 4.06 32.34
C LEU A 99 7.36 4.40 32.90
N ALA A 100 8.00 5.46 32.42
CA ALA A 100 9.28 5.93 32.91
C ALA A 100 9.19 6.77 34.20
N GLY A 101 7.99 7.26 34.55
CA GLY A 101 7.77 8.18 35.66
C GLY A 101 8.38 9.58 35.45
N ARG A 102 8.88 9.89 34.26
CA ARG A 102 9.42 11.21 33.87
C ARG A 102 9.42 11.40 32.35
N SER A 103 9.58 12.65 31.89
CA SER A 103 9.61 12.98 30.46
C SER A 103 10.97 12.61 29.84
N ILE A 104 11.05 11.48 29.15
CA ILE A 104 12.18 11.03 28.34
C ILE A 104 11.85 10.93 26.85
N ALA A 105 10.57 10.95 26.49
CA ALA A 105 10.07 10.85 25.12
C ALA A 105 9.33 12.12 24.70
N LYS A 106 9.53 12.53 23.44
CA LYS A 106 8.74 13.59 22.80
C LYS A 106 8.31 13.17 21.41
N ALA A 107 7.06 13.50 21.04
CA ALA A 107 6.56 13.40 19.67
C ALA A 107 6.92 14.65 18.88
N LYS A 108 7.37 14.48 17.62
CA LYS A 108 7.64 15.60 16.71
C LYS A 108 6.81 15.46 15.43
N HIS A 109 5.97 16.45 15.18
CA HIS A 109 5.11 16.52 13.98
C HIS A 109 4.79 17.97 13.62
N THR A 110 3.90 18.21 12.66
CA THR A 110 3.55 19.56 12.17
C THR A 110 3.01 20.48 13.25
N ASP A 111 2.22 19.95 14.19
CA ASP A 111 1.55 20.71 15.24
C ASP A 111 2.40 20.80 16.53
N ASN A 112 3.45 20.00 16.63
CA ASN A 112 4.42 20.02 17.73
C ASN A 112 5.84 20.15 17.17
N ARG A 113 6.27 21.40 16.96
CA ARG A 113 7.58 21.76 16.39
C ARG A 113 8.62 21.86 17.49
N LEU A 114 9.45 20.84 17.60
CA LEU A 114 10.59 20.87 18.52
C LEU A 114 11.78 21.61 17.89
N SER A 115 12.51 22.38 18.70
CA SER A 115 13.79 22.98 18.29
C SER A 115 14.88 21.90 18.11
N GLU A 116 15.97 22.25 17.45
CA GLU A 116 17.11 21.32 17.26
C GLU A 116 17.74 20.91 18.62
N GLU A 117 17.77 21.83 19.58
CA GLU A 117 18.22 21.58 20.95
C GLU A 117 17.30 20.60 21.68
N GLU A 118 15.99 20.79 21.55
CA GLU A 118 15.00 19.88 22.15
C GLU A 118 15.07 18.49 21.53
N ILE A 119 15.20 18.41 20.20
CA ILE A 119 15.39 17.13 19.49
C ILE A 119 16.64 16.43 20.05
N ALA A 120 17.77 17.14 20.11
CA ALA A 120 19.02 16.57 20.56
C ALA A 120 19.05 16.22 22.07
N ALA A 121 18.26 16.90 22.90
CA ALA A 121 18.15 16.60 24.32
C ALA A 121 17.18 15.46 24.64
N THR A 122 16.29 15.09 23.71
CA THR A 122 15.27 14.07 23.91
C THR A 122 15.86 12.66 23.74
N GLN A 123 15.75 11.79 24.74
CA GLN A 123 16.25 10.42 24.68
C GLN A 123 15.49 9.57 23.65
N VAL A 124 14.17 9.58 23.72
CA VAL A 124 13.29 8.85 22.80
C VAL A 124 12.52 9.84 21.92
N LEU A 125 12.89 9.91 20.66
CA LEU A 125 12.20 10.76 19.69
C LEU A 125 11.18 9.94 18.91
N VAL A 126 9.91 10.38 18.91
CA VAL A 126 8.85 9.73 18.13
C VAL A 126 8.46 10.63 16.95
N ILE A 127 8.54 10.11 15.74
CA ILE A 127 8.17 10.83 14.51
C ILE A 127 7.19 10.01 13.67
N THR A 128 6.58 10.65 12.66
CA THR A 128 5.70 9.93 11.73
C THR A 128 6.47 9.30 10.58
N HIS A 129 5.91 8.23 9.96
CA HIS A 129 6.43 7.66 8.70
C HIS A 129 6.67 8.75 7.67
N LYS A 130 5.74 9.68 7.50
CA LYS A 130 5.88 10.79 6.54
C LYS A 130 7.07 11.69 6.84
N ALA A 131 7.33 11.98 8.11
CA ALA A 131 8.51 12.78 8.49
C ALA A 131 9.82 12.01 8.24
N TYR A 132 9.82 10.71 8.51
CA TYR A 132 10.95 9.82 8.25
C TYR A 132 11.24 9.72 6.75
N GLU A 133 10.25 9.38 5.93
CA GLU A 133 10.36 9.29 4.47
C GLU A 133 10.85 10.61 3.84
N LEU A 134 10.30 11.75 4.25
CA LEU A 134 10.72 13.06 3.75
C LEU A 134 12.17 13.38 4.12
N SER A 135 12.61 12.99 5.31
CA SER A 135 13.99 13.23 5.74
C SER A 135 14.99 12.37 4.95
N LEU A 136 14.64 11.11 4.70
CA LEU A 136 15.45 10.21 3.86
C LEU A 136 15.50 10.67 2.41
N ASN A 137 14.37 11.11 1.85
CA ASN A 137 14.33 11.65 0.50
C ASN A 137 15.24 12.89 0.34
N ARG A 138 15.26 13.79 1.34
CA ARG A 138 16.17 14.94 1.36
C ARG A 138 17.63 14.53 1.55
N TYR A 139 17.89 13.50 2.33
CA TYR A 139 19.22 12.91 2.48
C TYR A 139 19.76 12.43 1.13
N MET A 140 18.97 11.72 0.35
CA MET A 140 19.32 11.27 -1.00
C MET A 140 19.59 12.42 -1.98
N GLN A 141 18.97 13.58 -1.75
CA GLN A 141 19.21 14.80 -2.53
C GLN A 141 20.40 15.64 -2.04
N GLY A 142 21.28 15.06 -1.21
CA GLY A 142 22.45 15.75 -0.65
C GLY A 142 22.18 16.56 0.62
N GLY A 143 20.95 16.56 1.13
CA GLY A 143 20.54 17.25 2.35
C GLY A 143 20.74 16.42 3.62
N THR A 144 21.96 15.95 3.88
CA THR A 144 22.29 15.03 4.99
C THR A 144 21.81 15.50 6.37
N LEU A 145 21.91 16.80 6.64
CA LEU A 145 21.53 17.39 7.94
C LEU A 145 20.08 17.11 8.34
N THR A 146 19.16 16.95 7.36
CA THR A 146 17.74 16.78 7.64
C THR A 146 17.41 15.45 8.30
N PHE A 147 18.13 14.38 7.93
CA PHE A 147 17.97 13.06 8.54
C PHE A 147 18.83 12.91 9.80
N GLU A 148 20.08 13.36 9.75
CA GLU A 148 21.03 13.27 10.86
C GLU A 148 20.52 13.95 12.13
N ARG A 149 19.73 15.00 12.05
CA ARG A 149 19.13 15.64 13.23
C ARG A 149 18.22 14.70 14.02
N TYR A 150 17.55 13.76 13.39
CA TYR A 150 16.71 12.76 14.08
C TYR A 150 17.54 11.69 14.78
N LEU A 151 18.76 11.47 14.32
CA LEU A 151 19.70 10.54 14.91
C LEU A 151 20.61 11.19 15.97
N THR A 152 20.75 12.51 15.97
CA THR A 152 21.56 13.23 16.97
C THR A 152 20.88 13.20 18.33
N TYR A 153 21.62 12.72 19.34
CA TYR A 153 21.19 12.68 20.74
C TYR A 153 22.36 13.02 21.65
N ASN A 154 22.11 13.82 22.69
CA ASN A 154 23.08 14.25 23.70
C ASN A 154 24.39 14.81 23.09
N LYS A 155 24.30 16.02 22.58
CA LYS A 155 25.43 16.71 21.89
C LYS A 155 26.70 16.81 22.74
N ALA A 156 26.58 16.83 24.08
CA ALA A 156 27.72 16.95 24.97
C ALA A 156 28.70 15.77 24.87
N ILE A 157 28.17 14.59 24.57
CA ILE A 157 28.97 13.36 24.41
C ILE A 157 29.02 12.91 22.93
N LYS A 158 28.58 13.74 21.98
CA LYS A 158 28.42 13.39 20.56
C LYS A 158 27.62 12.10 20.38
N GLY A 159 26.62 11.89 21.24
CA GLY A 159 25.77 10.70 21.21
C GLY A 159 24.85 10.66 19.98
N ARG A 160 24.41 9.48 19.66
CA ARG A 160 23.53 9.19 18.55
C ARG A 160 22.38 8.28 19.02
N ARG A 161 21.22 8.37 18.36
CA ARG A 161 20.19 7.34 18.49
C ARG A 161 20.62 6.14 17.66
N GLU A 162 21.05 5.10 18.36
CA GLU A 162 21.60 3.88 17.75
C GLU A 162 20.54 2.84 17.42
N LEU A 163 19.31 3.04 17.91
CA LEU A 163 18.17 2.17 17.65
C LEU A 163 17.06 2.96 16.95
N THR A 164 16.68 2.49 15.77
CA THR A 164 15.47 2.94 15.06
C THR A 164 14.43 1.83 15.09
N ILE A 165 13.22 2.15 15.53
CA ILE A 165 12.07 1.23 15.58
C ILE A 165 10.98 1.78 14.67
N ILE A 166 10.49 0.96 13.74
CA ILE A 166 9.42 1.33 12.81
C ILE A 166 8.20 0.47 13.13
N ASP A 167 7.14 1.11 13.62
CA ASP A 167 5.86 0.44 13.89
C ASP A 167 5.02 0.42 12.61
N GLU A 168 4.61 -0.75 12.20
CA GLU A 168 4.00 -1.08 10.89
C GLU A 168 4.98 -0.99 9.70
N CYS A 169 4.56 -1.50 8.54
CA CYS A 169 5.36 -1.50 7.31
C CYS A 169 5.64 -0.08 6.81
N LEU A 170 6.90 0.25 6.57
CA LEU A 170 7.31 1.50 5.93
C LEU A 170 7.12 1.41 4.42
N ASN A 171 6.60 2.48 3.81
CA ASN A 171 6.63 2.61 2.35
C ASN A 171 8.03 3.06 1.91
N VAL A 172 8.82 2.10 1.46
CA VAL A 172 10.23 2.31 1.09
C VAL A 172 10.42 2.78 -0.35
N VAL A 173 9.35 2.87 -1.15
CA VAL A 173 9.41 3.25 -2.56
C VAL A 173 8.56 4.49 -2.81
N LYS A 174 9.20 5.56 -3.26
CA LYS A 174 8.51 6.75 -3.76
C LYS A 174 8.33 6.61 -5.27
N GLN A 175 7.08 6.66 -5.71
CA GLN A 175 6.68 6.51 -7.11
C GLN A 175 6.35 7.86 -7.72
N PHE A 176 6.74 8.07 -8.96
CA PHE A 176 6.46 9.26 -9.73
C PHE A 176 5.81 8.88 -11.06
N GLN A 177 4.88 9.70 -11.48
CA GLN A 177 4.15 9.51 -12.73
C GLN A 177 3.92 10.88 -13.37
N VAL A 178 4.44 11.06 -14.57
CA VAL A 178 4.19 12.24 -15.39
C VAL A 178 3.11 11.88 -16.39
N ASP A 179 1.95 12.49 -16.25
CA ASP A 179 0.85 12.41 -17.20
C ASP A 179 1.00 13.50 -18.25
N LEU A 180 0.81 13.17 -19.53
CA LEU A 180 1.01 14.11 -20.64
C LEU A 180 0.09 15.34 -20.54
N GLU A 181 -1.18 15.13 -20.18
CA GLU A 181 -2.14 16.23 -20.04
C GLU A 181 -1.79 17.12 -18.85
N GLU A 182 -1.38 16.51 -17.71
CA GLU A 182 -0.95 17.26 -16.53
C GLU A 182 0.32 18.06 -16.78
N LEU A 183 1.28 17.49 -17.50
CA LEU A 183 2.53 18.21 -17.87
C LEU A 183 2.21 19.40 -18.80
N LYS A 184 1.43 19.19 -19.85
CA LYS A 184 1.00 20.27 -20.75
C LYS A 184 0.19 21.34 -20.03
N PHE A 185 -0.68 20.94 -19.11
CA PHE A 185 -1.42 21.86 -18.27
C PHE A 185 -0.49 22.70 -17.39
N ALA A 186 0.48 22.07 -16.70
CA ALA A 186 1.46 22.76 -15.86
C ALA A 186 2.27 23.76 -16.68
N LEU A 187 2.83 23.33 -17.81
CA LEU A 187 3.59 24.18 -18.73
C LEU A 187 2.76 25.35 -19.27
N GLY A 188 1.48 25.11 -19.60
CA GLY A 188 0.56 26.17 -20.05
C GLY A 188 0.19 27.17 -18.94
N ALA A 189 -0.02 26.70 -17.72
CA ALA A 189 -0.51 27.51 -16.61
C ALA A 189 0.57 28.40 -15.97
N ILE A 190 1.85 28.00 -15.96
CA ILE A 190 2.93 28.77 -15.32
C ILE A 190 3.04 30.15 -16.00
N PRO A 191 3.10 31.25 -15.20
CA PRO A 191 3.16 32.61 -15.72
C PRO A 191 4.35 32.88 -16.62
N TYR A 192 4.15 33.69 -17.66
CA TYR A 192 5.20 34.02 -18.65
C TYR A 192 6.44 34.64 -18.01
N HIS A 193 6.29 35.51 -16.99
CA HIS A 193 7.43 36.16 -16.33
C HIS A 193 8.34 35.14 -15.60
N ILE A 194 7.81 34.01 -15.14
CA ILE A 194 8.59 32.91 -14.57
C ILE A 194 9.28 32.14 -15.71
N LYS A 195 8.56 31.84 -16.80
CA LYS A 195 9.11 31.12 -17.96
C LYS A 195 10.23 31.88 -18.64
N ALA A 196 10.07 33.19 -18.79
CA ALA A 196 11.05 34.06 -19.46
C ALA A 196 12.22 34.47 -18.56
N SER A 197 12.20 34.04 -17.29
CA SER A 197 13.35 34.30 -16.40
C SER A 197 14.59 33.57 -16.87
N PRO A 198 15.73 34.25 -17.04
CA PRO A 198 17.01 33.63 -17.44
C PRO A 198 17.36 32.42 -16.54
N LYS A 199 16.94 32.45 -15.26
CA LYS A 199 17.14 31.39 -14.28
C LYS A 199 16.42 30.08 -14.63
N HIS A 200 15.33 30.14 -15.42
CA HIS A 200 14.47 29.02 -15.68
C HIS A 200 14.37 28.59 -17.15
N ILE A 201 15.04 29.29 -18.07
CA ILE A 201 15.00 29.00 -19.53
C ILE A 201 15.41 27.55 -19.80
N GLU A 202 16.51 27.10 -19.23
CA GLU A 202 16.97 25.71 -19.38
C GLU A 202 15.99 24.70 -18.79
N ASN A 203 15.40 24.99 -17.62
CA ASN A 203 14.39 24.16 -16.99
C ASN A 203 13.19 23.95 -17.92
N PHE A 204 12.68 25.01 -18.54
CA PHE A 204 11.54 24.90 -19.46
C PHE A 204 11.91 24.19 -20.75
N SER A 205 13.12 24.38 -21.29
CA SER A 205 13.59 23.62 -22.46
C SER A 205 13.60 22.12 -22.21
N LEU A 206 14.05 21.69 -21.04
CA LEU A 206 14.05 20.27 -20.66
C LEU A 206 12.66 19.73 -20.39
N LEU A 207 11.78 20.52 -19.77
CA LEU A 207 10.38 20.13 -19.54
C LEU A 207 9.57 20.02 -20.84
N ASP A 208 9.81 20.92 -21.80
CA ASP A 208 9.21 20.84 -23.13
C ASP A 208 9.72 19.61 -23.89
N SER A 209 11.04 19.33 -23.84
CA SER A 209 11.62 18.11 -24.41
C SER A 209 11.01 16.85 -23.80
N LEU A 210 10.78 16.81 -22.47
CA LEU A 210 10.13 15.70 -21.80
C LEU A 210 8.67 15.52 -22.28
N ALA A 211 7.94 16.62 -22.52
CA ALA A 211 6.60 16.57 -23.07
C ALA A 211 6.59 16.02 -24.51
N ASP A 212 7.56 16.40 -25.33
CA ASP A 212 7.73 15.91 -26.71
C ASP A 212 8.11 14.43 -26.73
N GLU A 213 9.01 13.98 -25.87
CA GLU A 213 9.35 12.56 -25.71
C GLU A 213 8.15 11.72 -25.29
N LEU A 214 7.38 12.20 -24.31
CA LEU A 214 6.17 11.53 -23.88
C LEU A 214 5.13 11.49 -25.00
N TYR A 215 4.98 12.59 -25.75
CA TYR A 215 4.09 12.64 -26.91
C TYR A 215 4.53 11.63 -28.00
N ALA A 216 5.80 11.60 -28.37
CA ALA A 216 6.35 10.63 -29.32
C ALA A 216 6.17 9.17 -28.83
N ALA A 217 6.25 8.95 -27.53
CA ALA A 217 5.99 7.63 -26.94
C ALA A 217 4.53 7.18 -27.13
N THR A 218 3.56 8.11 -27.22
CA THR A 218 2.15 7.78 -27.41
C THR A 218 1.87 7.06 -28.73
N GLU A 219 2.64 7.38 -29.77
CA GLU A 219 2.47 6.78 -31.10
C GLU A 219 2.87 5.30 -31.16
N THR A 220 3.76 4.87 -30.28
CA THR A 220 4.26 3.48 -30.26
C THR A 220 3.28 2.52 -29.58
N HIS A 221 2.39 3.04 -28.76
CA HIS A 221 1.34 2.29 -28.05
C HIS A 221 1.80 1.08 -27.22
N LYS A 222 3.10 0.91 -26.97
CA LYS A 222 3.68 -0.18 -26.16
C LYS A 222 4.32 0.38 -24.90
N THR A 223 4.23 -0.35 -23.82
CA THR A 223 5.11 -0.10 -22.68
C THR A 223 6.55 -0.25 -23.13
N LYS A 224 7.36 0.78 -22.94
CA LYS A 224 8.77 0.78 -23.36
C LYS A 224 9.61 1.68 -22.47
N TRP A 225 10.89 1.39 -22.39
CA TRP A 225 11.85 2.30 -21.82
C TRP A 225 11.96 3.56 -22.68
N VAL A 226 11.97 4.71 -22.00
CA VAL A 226 12.33 6.00 -22.61
C VAL A 226 13.76 6.34 -22.19
N GLN A 227 14.08 6.13 -20.91
CA GLN A 227 15.43 6.28 -20.37
C GLN A 227 15.75 5.09 -19.46
N GLN A 228 16.88 4.43 -19.66
CA GLN A 228 17.30 3.28 -18.83
C GLN A 228 18.35 3.64 -17.76
N GLY A 229 19.08 4.74 -17.93
CA GLY A 229 20.08 5.21 -16.98
C GLY A 229 19.57 6.35 -16.10
N SER A 230 20.17 6.51 -14.93
CA SER A 230 20.01 7.72 -14.13
C SER A 230 21.01 8.78 -14.63
N THR A 231 20.66 10.05 -14.53
CA THR A 231 21.58 11.16 -14.84
C THR A 231 22.76 11.15 -13.87
N ASP A 232 23.92 11.54 -14.35
CA ASP A 232 25.09 11.74 -13.49
C ASP A 232 24.76 12.77 -12.39
N ILE A 233 25.23 12.51 -11.17
CA ILE A 233 25.05 13.40 -10.02
C ILE A 233 25.59 14.81 -10.32
N SER A 234 26.65 14.91 -11.12
CA SER A 234 27.23 16.19 -11.53
C SER A 234 26.33 17.02 -12.46
N THR A 235 25.35 16.38 -13.11
CA THR A 235 24.41 17.01 -14.07
C THR A 235 22.97 16.89 -13.60
N THR A 236 22.74 16.61 -12.31
CA THR A 236 21.39 16.42 -11.76
C THR A 236 20.54 17.65 -11.98
N PHE A 237 19.44 17.46 -12.67
CA PHE A 237 18.45 18.47 -12.94
C PHE A 237 17.67 18.82 -11.66
N ASN A 238 17.50 20.11 -11.38
CA ASN A 238 16.88 20.59 -10.13
C ASN A 238 15.85 21.68 -10.40
N LEU A 239 14.60 21.40 -10.03
CA LEU A 239 13.46 22.32 -10.15
C LEU A 239 13.09 23.01 -8.83
N SER A 240 13.87 22.88 -7.76
CA SER A 240 13.52 23.39 -6.44
C SER A 240 13.17 24.87 -6.44
N ASP A 241 13.94 25.68 -7.15
CA ASP A 241 13.73 27.12 -7.26
C ASP A 241 12.47 27.45 -8.08
N LEU A 242 12.29 26.78 -9.23
CA LEU A 242 11.09 26.94 -10.05
C LEU A 242 9.84 26.55 -9.26
N ARG A 243 9.90 25.44 -8.55
CA ARG A 243 8.80 24.97 -7.68
C ARG A 243 8.51 25.96 -6.55
N ALA A 244 9.56 26.55 -5.94
CA ALA A 244 9.40 27.56 -4.90
C ALA A 244 8.72 28.83 -5.43
N GLU A 245 9.12 29.33 -6.61
CA GLU A 245 8.48 30.46 -7.26
C GLU A 245 7.03 30.16 -7.68
N CYS A 246 6.77 28.97 -8.21
CA CYS A 246 5.42 28.52 -8.54
C CYS A 246 4.48 28.47 -7.31
N ARG A 247 4.98 28.14 -6.11
CA ARG A 247 4.18 28.14 -4.88
C ARG A 247 3.74 29.53 -4.44
N GLN A 248 4.40 30.60 -4.89
CA GLN A 248 4.04 31.98 -4.60
C GLN A 248 2.96 32.54 -5.56
N VAL A 249 2.65 31.82 -6.64
CA VAL A 249 1.66 32.23 -7.64
C VAL A 249 0.24 32.10 -7.05
N ASP A 250 -0.60 33.11 -7.25
CA ASP A 250 -2.03 33.03 -6.95
C ASP A 250 -2.75 32.26 -8.08
N TRP A 251 -2.87 30.95 -7.90
CA TRP A 251 -3.43 30.02 -8.88
C TRP A 251 -4.94 30.12 -9.07
N ASP A 252 -5.67 30.76 -8.15
CA ASP A 252 -7.14 30.75 -8.15
C ASP A 252 -7.75 31.58 -9.26
N LYS A 253 -7.30 32.82 -9.41
CA LYS A 253 -7.80 33.70 -10.46
C LYS A 253 -7.54 33.15 -11.85
N LYS A 254 -6.47 32.33 -12.00
CA LYS A 254 -6.01 31.85 -13.30
C LYS A 254 -6.64 30.52 -13.74
N ILE A 255 -6.90 29.59 -12.82
CA ILE A 255 -7.22 28.20 -13.17
C ILE A 255 -8.68 27.86 -12.91
N TYR A 256 -9.24 28.33 -11.80
CA TYR A 256 -10.55 27.86 -11.33
C TYR A 256 -11.64 28.91 -11.30
N GLY A 257 -11.31 30.20 -11.46
CA GLY A 257 -12.27 31.29 -11.45
C GLY A 257 -13.03 31.47 -10.11
N THR A 258 -12.58 30.82 -9.03
CA THR A 258 -13.26 30.79 -7.74
C THR A 258 -12.33 31.27 -6.61
N GLU A 259 -12.89 31.96 -5.63
CA GLU A 259 -12.16 32.54 -4.49
C GLU A 259 -11.94 31.58 -3.30
N SER A 260 -12.18 30.28 -3.48
CA SER A 260 -12.12 29.32 -2.37
C SER A 260 -10.67 28.90 -2.06
N ASN A 261 -10.22 29.12 -0.82
CA ASN A 261 -8.89 28.73 -0.34
C ASN A 261 -8.55 27.24 -0.53
N LYS A 262 -9.57 26.36 -0.63
CA LYS A 262 -9.37 24.92 -0.91
C LYS A 262 -8.93 24.66 -2.36
N ASP A 263 -9.39 25.47 -3.30
CA ASP A 263 -9.06 25.30 -4.71
C ASP A 263 -7.69 25.91 -5.05
N LYS A 264 -7.28 26.97 -4.34
CA LYS A 264 -5.91 27.54 -4.37
C LYS A 264 -4.88 26.45 -4.10
N GLN A 265 -5.04 25.76 -2.98
CA GLN A 265 -4.12 24.72 -2.56
C GLN A 265 -4.11 23.52 -3.51
N LYS A 266 -5.24 23.22 -4.15
CA LYS A 266 -5.30 22.16 -5.17
C LYS A 266 -4.51 22.52 -6.43
N GLY A 267 -4.61 23.76 -6.93
CA GLY A 267 -3.86 24.23 -8.09
C GLY A 267 -2.35 24.24 -7.84
N ALA A 268 -1.93 24.83 -6.73
CA ALA A 268 -0.54 24.85 -6.32
C ALA A 268 0.04 23.44 -6.16
N ASN A 269 -0.70 22.54 -5.49
CA ASN A 269 -0.27 21.16 -5.31
C ASN A 269 -0.22 20.39 -6.63
N ARG A 270 -1.14 20.63 -7.56
CA ARG A 270 -1.17 19.99 -8.87
C ARG A 270 0.09 20.34 -9.68
N ILE A 271 0.44 21.62 -9.74
CA ILE A 271 1.64 22.09 -10.43
C ILE A 271 2.90 21.55 -9.74
N ASP A 272 3.01 21.70 -8.43
CA ASP A 272 4.17 21.24 -7.65
C ASP A 272 4.40 19.73 -7.79
N THR A 273 3.34 18.93 -7.72
CA THR A 273 3.41 17.46 -7.89
C THR A 273 3.82 17.07 -9.31
N THR A 274 3.33 17.79 -10.32
CA THR A 274 3.68 17.53 -11.73
C THR A 274 5.16 17.88 -11.98
N LEU A 275 5.64 19.00 -11.47
CA LEU A 275 7.06 19.40 -11.58
C LEU A 275 7.98 18.46 -10.81
N GLU A 276 7.57 18.01 -9.60
CA GLU A 276 8.33 17.02 -8.83
C GLU A 276 8.46 15.68 -9.59
N ALA A 277 7.37 15.23 -10.21
CA ALA A 277 7.39 14.01 -11.00
C ALA A 277 8.24 14.16 -12.27
N ALA A 278 8.18 15.31 -12.93
CA ALA A 278 9.02 15.62 -14.10
C ALA A 278 10.51 15.65 -13.73
N GLU A 279 10.87 16.31 -12.62
CA GLU A 279 12.24 16.33 -12.08
C GLU A 279 12.76 14.92 -11.81
N ALA A 280 11.97 14.08 -11.15
CA ALA A 280 12.35 12.69 -10.90
C ALA A 280 12.52 11.88 -12.19
N THR A 281 11.64 12.10 -13.18
CA THR A 281 11.68 11.41 -14.47
C THR A 281 12.90 11.79 -15.29
N LEU A 282 13.31 13.06 -15.27
CA LEU A 282 14.53 13.53 -15.97
C LEU A 282 15.82 13.02 -15.32
N ASN A 283 15.81 12.77 -14.01
CA ASN A 283 17.00 12.35 -13.27
C ASN A 283 17.16 10.83 -13.14
N GLN A 284 16.10 10.05 -13.40
CA GLN A 284 16.07 8.62 -13.18
C GLN A 284 15.67 7.87 -14.44
N TRP A 285 15.87 6.54 -14.42
CA TRP A 285 15.27 5.69 -15.43
C TRP A 285 13.76 5.92 -15.49
N ASN A 286 13.19 5.83 -16.67
CA ASN A 286 11.76 5.95 -16.82
C ASN A 286 11.23 5.10 -17.99
N TYR A 287 9.97 4.68 -17.88
CA TYR A 287 9.28 3.94 -18.93
C TYR A 287 7.90 4.52 -19.20
N TYR A 288 7.52 4.46 -20.46
CA TYR A 288 6.19 4.82 -20.91
C TYR A 288 5.18 3.70 -20.64
N SER A 289 3.99 4.07 -20.17
CA SER A 289 2.84 3.17 -20.10
C SER A 289 1.54 3.89 -20.49
N LYS A 290 0.59 3.10 -21.01
CA LYS A 290 -0.76 3.57 -21.34
C LYS A 290 -1.79 2.82 -20.52
N LYS A 291 -2.74 3.54 -19.92
CA LYS A 291 -3.90 2.97 -19.25
C LYS A 291 -5.17 3.73 -19.63
N GLY A 292 -6.01 3.12 -20.48
CA GLY A 292 -7.13 3.82 -21.11
C GLY A 292 -6.61 4.95 -22.00
N GLU A 293 -7.08 6.17 -21.77
CA GLU A 293 -6.61 7.36 -22.50
C GLU A 293 -5.43 8.08 -21.83
N LYS A 294 -4.97 7.58 -20.66
CA LYS A 294 -3.84 8.18 -19.96
C LYS A 294 -2.52 7.67 -20.48
N HIS A 295 -1.65 8.58 -20.84
CA HIS A 295 -0.29 8.37 -21.31
C HIS A 295 0.69 8.89 -20.27
N THR A 296 1.55 8.03 -19.74
CA THR A 296 2.41 8.37 -18.61
C THR A 296 3.82 7.90 -18.75
N LEU A 297 4.78 8.71 -18.29
CA LEU A 297 6.11 8.25 -17.91
C LEU A 297 6.13 7.90 -16.44
N ASN A 298 6.72 6.79 -16.10
CA ASN A 298 6.75 6.25 -14.75
C ASN A 298 8.19 6.02 -14.30
N THR A 299 8.48 6.45 -13.10
CA THR A 299 9.75 6.17 -12.42
C THR A 299 9.52 5.99 -10.93
N SER A 300 10.52 5.54 -10.21
CA SER A 300 10.46 5.41 -8.76
C SER A 300 11.86 5.45 -8.14
N LEU A 301 11.89 5.77 -6.87
CA LEU A 301 13.10 5.80 -6.05
C LEU A 301 12.91 4.94 -4.82
N LEU A 302 13.95 4.21 -4.47
CA LEU A 302 14.06 3.61 -3.13
C LEU A 302 14.41 4.74 -2.16
N VAL A 303 13.50 5.04 -1.22
CA VAL A 303 13.67 6.18 -0.32
C VAL A 303 14.56 5.89 0.89
N VAL A 304 15.06 4.66 1.01
CA VAL A 304 15.96 4.24 2.10
C VAL A 304 17.35 3.97 1.50
N PRO A 305 18.30 4.90 1.65
CA PRO A 305 19.66 4.73 1.14
C PRO A 305 20.35 3.49 1.75
N PRO A 306 21.25 2.80 1.02
CA PRO A 306 21.96 1.60 1.51
C PRO A 306 22.76 1.84 2.78
N GLU A 307 23.33 3.03 2.92
CA GLU A 307 24.18 3.45 4.04
C GLU A 307 23.40 3.81 5.32
N VAL A 308 22.07 3.94 5.22
CA VAL A 308 21.25 4.25 6.40
C VAL A 308 21.22 3.07 7.34
N GLN A 309 21.45 3.36 8.62
CA GLN A 309 21.37 2.37 9.69
C GLN A 309 20.08 1.57 9.62
N GLY A 310 20.19 0.26 9.75
CA GLY A 310 19.06 -0.66 9.80
C GLY A 310 18.12 -0.37 10.97
N ALA A 311 16.89 -0.82 10.84
CA ALA A 311 15.86 -0.63 11.84
C ALA A 311 15.22 -1.97 12.25
N VAL A 312 14.60 -1.98 13.42
CA VAL A 312 13.65 -3.03 13.80
C VAL A 312 12.25 -2.63 13.29
N ILE A 313 11.71 -3.38 12.36
CA ILE A 313 10.37 -3.16 11.79
C ILE A 313 9.38 -4.14 12.42
N LEU A 314 8.25 -3.65 12.88
CA LEU A 314 7.19 -4.45 13.49
C LEU A 314 6.02 -4.60 12.51
N ASP A 315 6.14 -5.51 11.55
CA ASP A 315 5.12 -5.74 10.51
C ASP A 315 4.42 -7.08 10.72
N ALA A 316 3.16 -7.05 11.17
CA ALA A 316 2.34 -8.25 11.39
C ALA A 316 2.06 -9.05 10.10
N THR A 317 2.25 -8.44 8.94
CA THR A 317 1.94 -9.02 7.62
C THR A 317 3.19 -9.26 6.78
N ALA A 318 4.37 -9.22 7.40
CA ALA A 318 5.65 -9.26 6.70
C ALA A 318 5.82 -10.48 5.77
N SER A 319 5.35 -11.67 6.16
CA SER A 319 5.41 -12.87 5.30
C SER A 319 4.55 -12.83 4.05
N ASN A 320 3.62 -11.87 3.95
CA ASN A 320 2.84 -11.62 2.74
C ASN A 320 3.47 -10.52 1.87
N ASN A 321 4.49 -9.81 2.38
CA ASN A 321 5.08 -8.66 1.73
C ASN A 321 6.39 -9.03 1.01
N VAL A 322 6.28 -9.39 -0.25
CA VAL A 322 7.41 -9.75 -1.12
C VAL A 322 8.49 -8.66 -1.20
N VAL A 323 8.15 -7.42 -0.86
CA VAL A 323 9.10 -6.29 -0.88
C VAL A 323 10.34 -6.55 -0.01
N TYR A 324 10.20 -7.29 1.11
CA TYR A 324 11.35 -7.63 1.95
C TYR A 324 12.38 -8.56 1.27
N GLU A 325 11.95 -9.33 0.28
CA GLU A 325 12.83 -10.20 -0.52
C GLU A 325 13.55 -9.44 -1.65
N LEU A 326 13.11 -8.23 -1.96
CA LEU A 326 13.69 -7.42 -3.03
C LEU A 326 14.97 -6.69 -2.59
N PHE A 327 15.21 -6.52 -1.29
CA PHE A 327 16.45 -5.91 -0.80
C PHE A 327 17.67 -6.78 -1.14
N THR A 328 18.61 -6.22 -1.87
CA THR A 328 19.85 -6.91 -2.31
C THR A 328 21.11 -6.33 -1.70
N ASP A 329 21.07 -5.08 -1.30
CA ASP A 329 22.19 -4.25 -0.83
C ASP A 329 22.30 -4.22 0.71
N ARG A 330 21.36 -4.87 1.39
CA ARG A 330 21.33 -4.99 2.84
C ARG A 330 20.72 -6.31 3.28
N TYR A 331 21.13 -6.78 4.43
CA TYR A 331 20.56 -7.96 5.02
C TYR A 331 19.22 -7.62 5.70
N VAL A 332 18.17 -8.33 5.31
CA VAL A 332 16.85 -8.24 5.94
C VAL A 332 16.53 -9.57 6.59
N ARG A 333 16.49 -9.60 7.92
CA ARG A 333 16.15 -10.80 8.70
C ARG A 333 14.67 -10.74 9.07
N LEU A 334 13.88 -11.66 8.51
CA LEU A 334 12.50 -11.86 8.93
C LEU A 334 12.47 -12.81 10.14
N LEU A 335 11.99 -12.30 11.26
CA LEU A 335 11.77 -13.07 12.49
C LEU A 335 10.32 -13.50 12.54
N GLU A 336 10.07 -14.78 12.29
CA GLU A 336 8.73 -15.36 12.44
C GLU A 336 8.42 -15.55 13.92
N SER A 337 7.29 -14.99 14.34
CA SER A 337 6.82 -15.13 15.70
C SER A 337 6.12 -16.47 15.92
N THR A 338 6.21 -17.01 17.12
CA THR A 338 5.39 -18.15 17.54
C THR A 338 3.91 -17.76 17.53
N GLN A 339 3.05 -18.73 17.23
CA GLN A 339 1.60 -18.52 17.15
C GLN A 339 1.02 -18.20 18.54
N ALA A 340 1.02 -16.92 18.91
CA ALA A 340 0.48 -16.45 20.19
C ALA A 340 -1.02 -16.17 20.15
N ARG A 341 -1.68 -16.35 19.00
CA ARG A 341 -3.10 -16.03 18.81
C ARG A 341 -3.83 -17.10 18.04
N SER A 342 -5.08 -17.35 18.44
CA SER A 342 -6.03 -18.19 17.73
C SER A 342 -7.27 -17.39 17.36
N TYR A 343 -7.70 -17.49 16.10
CA TYR A 343 -8.91 -16.86 15.59
C TYR A 343 -10.08 -17.85 15.49
N LYS A 344 -10.07 -18.95 16.26
CA LYS A 344 -11.12 -19.99 16.23
C LYS A 344 -12.53 -19.46 16.53
N ASN A 345 -12.63 -18.30 17.20
CA ASN A 345 -13.88 -17.62 17.51
C ASN A 345 -14.32 -16.62 16.43
N VAL A 346 -13.59 -16.55 15.31
CA VAL A 346 -13.90 -15.67 14.17
C VAL A 346 -14.44 -16.51 13.02
N THR A 347 -15.55 -16.08 12.46
CA THR A 347 -16.08 -16.64 11.21
C THR A 347 -16.01 -15.58 10.12
N LEU A 348 -15.35 -15.91 9.01
CA LEU A 348 -15.25 -15.05 7.82
C LEU A 348 -16.18 -15.60 6.73
N HIS A 349 -17.24 -14.85 6.46
CA HIS A 349 -18.20 -15.14 5.40
C HIS A 349 -17.69 -14.55 4.08
N ILE A 350 -17.56 -15.37 3.04
CA ILE A 350 -16.90 -15.01 1.78
C ILE A 350 -17.90 -15.08 0.63
N ALA A 351 -18.12 -13.96 -0.03
CA ALA A 351 -18.85 -13.91 -1.29
C ALA A 351 -17.89 -13.74 -2.49
N ARG A 352 -18.03 -14.61 -3.47
CA ARG A 352 -17.29 -14.56 -4.73
C ARG A 352 -18.01 -13.67 -5.74
N VAL A 353 -17.52 -12.44 -5.93
CA VAL A 353 -18.19 -11.39 -6.70
C VAL A 353 -17.27 -10.83 -7.77
N SER A 354 -17.80 -10.66 -8.99
CA SER A 354 -17.06 -9.96 -10.05
C SER A 354 -17.00 -8.44 -9.78
N GLY A 355 -15.92 -7.79 -10.19
CA GLY A 355 -15.82 -6.34 -10.13
C GLY A 355 -15.77 -5.75 -8.71
N VAL A 356 -14.96 -6.34 -7.82
CA VAL A 356 -14.76 -5.86 -6.44
C VAL A 356 -13.77 -4.70 -6.31
N GLY A 357 -13.19 -4.24 -7.42
CA GLY A 357 -12.30 -3.08 -7.45
C GLY A 357 -13.07 -1.75 -7.50
N LYS A 358 -12.36 -0.64 -7.20
CA LYS A 358 -12.90 0.72 -7.05
C LYS A 358 -13.84 1.14 -8.18
N GLY A 359 -13.50 0.88 -9.45
CA GLY A 359 -14.29 1.32 -10.61
C GLY A 359 -15.70 0.72 -10.64
N MET A 360 -15.78 -0.61 -10.56
CA MET A 360 -17.07 -1.31 -10.56
C MET A 360 -17.85 -1.09 -9.26
N MET A 361 -17.16 -1.09 -8.11
CA MET A 361 -17.81 -0.78 -6.83
C MET A 361 -18.41 0.63 -6.83
N SER A 362 -17.74 1.62 -7.42
CA SER A 362 -18.29 2.98 -7.55
C SER A 362 -19.45 3.05 -8.56
N LYS A 363 -19.39 2.30 -9.66
CA LYS A 363 -20.46 2.24 -10.67
C LYS A 363 -21.75 1.61 -10.11
N LEU A 364 -21.60 0.55 -9.33
CA LEU A 364 -22.71 -0.23 -8.76
C LEU A 364 -23.02 0.15 -7.30
N LYS A 365 -22.49 1.26 -6.84
CA LYS A 365 -22.52 1.64 -5.42
C LYS A 365 -23.91 1.63 -4.80
N SER A 366 -24.93 2.17 -5.48
CA SER A 366 -26.29 2.26 -4.93
C SER A 366 -26.98 0.91 -4.81
N SER A 367 -26.90 0.06 -5.85
CA SER A 367 -27.53 -1.27 -5.85
C SER A 367 -26.84 -2.20 -4.87
N ARG A 368 -25.49 -2.26 -4.88
CA ARG A 368 -24.73 -3.12 -3.99
C ARG A 368 -24.85 -2.71 -2.52
N THR A 369 -24.83 -1.39 -2.24
CA THR A 369 -25.00 -0.91 -0.85
C THR A 369 -26.39 -1.25 -0.32
N ARG A 370 -27.46 -1.09 -1.13
CA ARG A 370 -28.80 -1.48 -0.73
C ARG A 370 -28.88 -2.96 -0.34
N VAL A 371 -28.44 -3.85 -1.23
CA VAL A 371 -28.44 -5.29 -0.97
C VAL A 371 -27.62 -5.66 0.28
N LEU A 372 -26.46 -5.03 0.46
CA LEU A 372 -25.65 -5.23 1.65
C LEU A 372 -26.38 -4.78 2.91
N MET A 373 -26.94 -3.57 2.92
CA MET A 373 -27.61 -3.02 4.10
C MET A 373 -28.87 -3.79 4.44
N ASP A 374 -29.65 -4.23 3.44
CA ASP A 374 -30.80 -5.10 3.64
C ASP A 374 -30.38 -6.44 4.27
N TYR A 375 -29.30 -7.06 3.76
CA TYR A 375 -28.76 -8.30 4.35
C TYR A 375 -28.31 -8.11 5.79
N LEU A 376 -27.50 -7.08 6.07
CA LEU A 376 -26.98 -6.81 7.41
C LEU A 376 -28.11 -6.49 8.40
N SER A 377 -29.12 -5.71 8.00
CA SER A 377 -30.25 -5.35 8.84
C SER A 377 -31.10 -6.57 9.25
N ASN A 378 -31.12 -7.61 8.41
CA ASN A 378 -31.82 -8.85 8.71
C ASN A 378 -30.96 -9.88 9.47
N THR A 379 -29.62 -9.71 9.49
CA THR A 379 -28.70 -10.70 10.05
C THR A 379 -28.10 -10.25 11.38
N ILE A 380 -27.80 -8.94 11.50
CA ILE A 380 -27.15 -8.37 12.69
C ILE A 380 -28.23 -7.86 13.64
N ASN A 381 -28.11 -8.23 14.91
CA ASN A 381 -29.04 -7.75 15.94
C ASN A 381 -28.81 -6.28 16.32
N SER A 382 -29.77 -5.67 17.02
CA SER A 382 -29.75 -4.26 17.38
C SER A 382 -28.59 -3.84 18.31
N ASN A 383 -27.98 -4.77 19.01
CA ASN A 383 -26.82 -4.49 19.88
C ASN A 383 -25.49 -4.70 19.15
N GLY A 384 -25.51 -5.10 17.88
CA GLY A 384 -24.32 -5.33 17.08
C GLY A 384 -23.60 -4.02 16.73
N LYS A 385 -22.29 -4.08 16.63
CA LYS A 385 -21.44 -2.97 16.17
C LYS A 385 -20.70 -3.38 14.91
N VAL A 386 -21.04 -2.75 13.79
CA VAL A 386 -20.55 -3.13 12.46
C VAL A 386 -19.55 -2.10 11.96
N PHE A 387 -18.37 -2.55 11.58
CA PHE A 387 -17.39 -1.74 10.88
C PHE A 387 -17.38 -2.10 9.39
N ILE A 388 -17.76 -1.17 8.52
CA ILE A 388 -17.66 -1.32 7.05
C ILE A 388 -16.44 -0.56 6.55
N CYS A 389 -15.51 -1.30 5.92
CA CYS A 389 -14.39 -0.73 5.18
C CYS A 389 -14.69 -0.78 3.68
N CYS A 390 -14.73 0.38 3.03
CA CYS A 390 -15.07 0.50 1.60
C CYS A 390 -14.14 1.48 0.88
N HIS A 391 -14.41 1.78 -0.40
CA HIS A 391 -13.73 2.87 -1.09
C HIS A 391 -14.32 4.22 -0.69
N LYS A 392 -13.48 5.24 -0.48
CA LYS A 392 -13.88 6.60 -0.06
C LYS A 392 -15.06 7.20 -0.84
N ALA A 393 -15.15 6.90 -2.15
CA ALA A 393 -16.24 7.40 -3.00
C ALA A 393 -17.60 6.74 -2.72
N ILE A 394 -17.62 5.66 -1.94
CA ILE A 394 -18.83 4.88 -1.61
C ILE A 394 -19.31 5.22 -0.20
N GLU A 395 -18.40 5.58 0.69
CA GLU A 395 -18.66 5.88 2.10
C GLU A 395 -19.88 6.82 2.32
N PRO A 396 -20.04 7.94 1.54
CA PRO A 396 -21.17 8.84 1.74
C PRO A 396 -22.55 8.21 1.53
N ILE A 397 -22.65 7.10 0.78
CA ILE A 397 -23.93 6.44 0.55
C ILE A 397 -24.41 5.74 1.82
N PHE A 398 -23.50 5.17 2.60
CA PHE A 398 -23.84 4.49 3.85
C PHE A 398 -24.43 5.43 4.89
N THR A 399 -24.07 6.71 4.86
CA THR A 399 -24.59 7.71 5.83
C THR A 399 -26.07 8.00 5.68
N SER A 400 -26.70 7.62 4.56
CA SER A 400 -28.14 7.75 4.34
C SER A 400 -28.95 6.59 4.92
N TYR A 401 -28.32 5.52 5.39
CA TYR A 401 -28.98 4.36 6.00
C TYR A 401 -29.06 4.51 7.51
N LEU A 402 -30.17 4.04 8.08
CA LEU A 402 -30.43 3.98 9.52
C LEU A 402 -30.63 2.51 9.91
N PRO A 403 -29.55 1.71 9.99
CA PRO A 403 -29.67 0.29 10.35
C PRO A 403 -30.05 0.12 11.84
N PRO A 404 -30.57 -1.03 12.22
CA PRO A 404 -30.92 -1.32 13.62
C PRO A 404 -29.70 -1.49 14.54
N PHE A 405 -28.49 -1.57 14.01
CA PHE A 405 -27.20 -1.75 14.70
C PHE A 405 -26.34 -0.48 14.64
N GLU A 406 -25.31 -0.41 15.48
CA GLU A 406 -24.33 0.69 15.43
C GLU A 406 -23.39 0.54 14.23
N LEU A 407 -23.42 1.53 13.32
CA LEU A 407 -22.64 1.51 12.09
C LEU A 407 -21.41 2.42 12.19
N HIS A 408 -20.25 1.84 11.97
CA HIS A 408 -18.96 2.54 11.84
C HIS A 408 -18.46 2.43 10.40
N LEU A 409 -17.99 3.54 9.85
CA LEU A 409 -17.48 3.61 8.47
C LEU A 409 -16.00 3.96 8.44
N GLY A 410 -15.31 3.38 7.49
CA GLY A 410 -13.94 3.73 7.14
C GLY A 410 -13.62 3.33 5.72
N HIS A 411 -12.51 3.86 5.20
CA HIS A 411 -12.14 3.55 3.83
C HIS A 411 -10.69 3.09 3.71
N TRP A 412 -10.46 2.26 2.70
CA TRP A 412 -9.14 1.73 2.40
C TRP A 412 -8.08 2.84 2.32
N GLY A 413 -6.96 2.63 2.99
CA GLY A 413 -5.84 3.58 3.08
C GLY A 413 -5.97 4.66 4.17
N ALA A 414 -7.08 4.71 4.92
CA ALA A 414 -7.27 5.66 6.01
C ALA A 414 -7.61 5.00 7.37
N ILE A 415 -7.61 3.68 7.45
CA ILE A 415 -7.93 2.93 8.67
C ILE A 415 -6.69 2.51 9.46
N ASP A 416 -5.51 2.66 8.88
CA ASP A 416 -4.27 2.25 9.51
C ASP A 416 -3.96 3.13 10.73
N GLY A 417 -3.49 2.50 11.81
CA GLY A 417 -3.23 3.19 13.07
C GLY A 417 -4.47 3.62 13.88
N LEU A 418 -5.71 3.47 13.35
CA LEU A 418 -6.92 3.85 14.07
C LEU A 418 -7.37 2.77 15.06
N ASN A 419 -7.79 3.21 16.25
CA ASN A 419 -8.38 2.37 17.30
C ASN A 419 -9.90 2.54 17.43
N SER A 420 -10.53 3.33 16.55
CA SER A 420 -11.95 3.71 16.65
C SER A 420 -12.92 2.54 16.46
N PHE A 421 -12.45 1.42 15.91
CA PHE A 421 -13.29 0.27 15.56
C PHE A 421 -13.12 -0.93 16.51
N GLN A 422 -12.33 -0.80 17.56
CA GLN A 422 -11.95 -1.92 18.45
C GLN A 422 -13.12 -2.55 19.22
N GLU A 423 -14.25 -1.85 19.33
CA GLU A 423 -15.47 -2.38 19.97
C GLU A 423 -16.43 -3.03 18.96
N CYS A 424 -16.17 -2.93 17.67
CA CYS A 424 -17.00 -3.58 16.65
C CYS A 424 -16.82 -5.11 16.72
N ASP A 425 -17.93 -5.83 16.59
CA ASP A 425 -17.95 -7.31 16.56
C ASP A 425 -18.06 -7.87 15.15
N THR A 426 -18.41 -7.04 14.21
CA THR A 426 -18.62 -7.40 12.82
C THR A 426 -17.77 -6.51 11.91
N PHE A 427 -17.02 -7.14 11.01
CA PHE A 427 -16.27 -6.48 9.94
C PHE A 427 -16.92 -6.72 8.58
N VAL A 428 -16.97 -5.71 7.72
CA VAL A 428 -17.39 -5.86 6.33
C VAL A 428 -16.36 -5.23 5.40
N GLY A 429 -15.70 -6.05 4.60
CA GLY A 429 -14.82 -5.60 3.51
C GLY A 429 -15.62 -5.41 2.21
N PHE A 430 -16.09 -4.19 1.97
CA PHE A 430 -16.95 -3.86 0.83
C PHE A 430 -16.16 -3.35 -0.37
N GLY A 431 -15.63 -4.29 -1.14
CA GLY A 431 -14.68 -4.09 -2.22
C GLY A 431 -13.22 -4.24 -1.75
N LEU A 432 -12.27 -4.28 -2.70
CA LEU A 432 -10.85 -4.53 -2.42
C LEU A 432 -9.97 -3.35 -2.83
N PRO A 433 -8.86 -3.10 -2.09
CA PRO A 433 -7.96 -1.97 -2.30
C PRO A 433 -6.95 -2.23 -3.43
N TYR A 434 -7.42 -2.46 -4.65
CA TYR A 434 -6.53 -2.60 -5.80
C TYR A 434 -5.70 -1.34 -6.04
N ARG A 435 -4.41 -1.51 -6.16
CA ARG A 435 -3.49 -0.45 -6.56
C ARG A 435 -3.36 -0.38 -8.09
N PRO A 436 -2.92 0.77 -8.66
CA PRO A 436 -2.56 0.83 -10.08
C PRO A 436 -1.51 -0.23 -10.44
N THR A 437 -1.61 -0.81 -11.63
CA THR A 437 -0.66 -1.85 -12.11
C THR A 437 0.79 -1.36 -12.10
N THR A 438 1.00 -0.07 -12.38
CA THR A 438 2.32 0.58 -12.32
C THR A 438 2.92 0.61 -10.91
N CYS A 439 2.12 0.47 -9.84
CA CYS A 439 2.66 0.44 -8.48
C CYS A 439 3.61 -0.75 -8.26
N ALA A 440 3.22 -1.94 -8.67
CA ALA A 440 4.04 -3.13 -8.52
C ALA A 440 5.30 -3.06 -9.38
N SER A 441 5.18 -2.61 -10.65
CA SER A 441 6.33 -2.41 -11.54
C SER A 441 7.31 -1.40 -10.94
N ASN A 442 6.82 -0.25 -10.50
CA ASN A 442 7.64 0.79 -9.88
C ASN A 442 8.28 0.29 -8.58
N THR A 443 7.56 -0.51 -7.78
CA THR A 443 8.13 -1.11 -6.57
C THR A 443 9.29 -2.03 -6.92
N PHE A 444 9.09 -2.98 -7.85
CA PHE A 444 10.15 -3.89 -8.27
C PHE A 444 11.36 -3.15 -8.84
N LEU A 445 11.12 -2.22 -9.76
CA LEU A 445 12.17 -1.48 -10.45
C LEU A 445 12.95 -0.53 -9.54
N ALA A 446 12.35 -0.02 -8.46
CA ALA A 446 13.08 0.76 -7.47
C ALA A 446 14.19 -0.05 -6.76
N PHE A 447 13.98 -1.36 -6.58
CA PHE A 447 14.97 -2.25 -5.96
C PHE A 447 15.96 -2.87 -6.94
N LYS A 448 15.46 -3.27 -8.12
CA LYS A 448 16.22 -4.09 -9.08
C LYS A 448 16.73 -3.30 -10.29
N GLY A 449 16.34 -2.03 -10.39
CA GLY A 449 16.66 -1.20 -11.55
C GLY A 449 15.93 -1.62 -12.83
N PRO A 450 16.27 -0.96 -13.95
CA PRO A 450 15.71 -1.26 -15.26
C PRO A 450 15.95 -2.72 -15.68
N GLN A 451 14.95 -3.29 -16.33
CA GLN A 451 14.94 -4.65 -16.86
C GLN A 451 14.83 -4.62 -18.39
N SER A 452 14.82 -5.77 -19.06
CA SER A 452 14.63 -5.85 -20.50
C SER A 452 13.22 -5.40 -20.94
N ASP A 453 13.07 -5.00 -22.21
CA ASP A 453 11.76 -4.74 -22.81
C ASP A 453 10.83 -5.97 -22.76
N GLU A 454 11.40 -7.17 -22.85
CA GLU A 454 10.66 -8.39 -22.69
C GLU A 454 10.08 -8.51 -21.29
N TRP A 455 10.86 -8.18 -20.25
CA TRP A 455 10.38 -8.18 -18.88
C TRP A 455 9.22 -7.20 -18.67
N LEU A 456 9.28 -5.99 -19.27
CA LEU A 456 8.19 -5.01 -19.16
C LEU A 456 6.87 -5.53 -19.75
N ASN A 457 6.94 -6.28 -20.85
CA ASN A 457 5.77 -6.61 -21.67
C ASN A 457 5.31 -8.07 -21.55
N ASN A 458 6.12 -8.98 -20.99
CA ASN A 458 5.83 -10.41 -20.94
C ASN A 458 5.84 -10.94 -19.48
N PRO A 459 4.67 -11.33 -18.93
CA PRO A 459 4.62 -11.94 -17.60
C PRO A 459 5.50 -13.18 -17.45
N SER A 460 5.69 -13.99 -18.49
CA SER A 460 6.53 -15.18 -18.42
C SER A 460 8.02 -14.88 -18.21
N ALA A 461 8.50 -13.69 -18.61
CA ALA A 461 9.87 -13.25 -18.36
C ALA A 461 10.12 -12.84 -16.90
N ARG A 462 9.06 -12.74 -16.07
CA ARG A 462 9.10 -12.36 -14.66
C ARG A 462 8.29 -13.31 -13.77
N SER A 463 8.24 -14.60 -14.14
CA SER A 463 7.54 -15.64 -13.38
C SER A 463 8.00 -15.69 -11.92
N TYR A 464 7.09 -15.94 -11.01
CA TYR A 464 7.38 -15.96 -9.58
C TYR A 464 6.47 -16.93 -8.83
N GLU A 465 7.04 -18.00 -8.30
CA GLU A 465 6.36 -19.03 -7.49
C GLU A 465 4.97 -19.45 -8.04
N LYS A 466 3.94 -19.37 -7.17
CA LYS A 466 2.53 -19.69 -7.46
C LYS A 466 1.75 -18.55 -8.10
N HIS A 467 2.37 -17.38 -8.29
CA HIS A 467 1.76 -16.22 -8.93
C HIS A 467 2.03 -16.23 -10.43
N VAL A 468 1.22 -15.50 -11.19
CA VAL A 468 1.44 -15.31 -12.63
C VAL A 468 2.83 -14.72 -12.88
N ASP A 469 3.18 -13.72 -12.05
CA ASP A 469 4.47 -13.06 -12.09
C ASP A 469 4.77 -12.33 -10.76
N ILE A 470 5.98 -11.80 -10.62
CA ILE A 470 6.42 -11.05 -9.43
C ILE A 470 5.57 -9.79 -9.18
N LEU A 471 5.05 -9.13 -10.22
CA LEU A 471 4.21 -7.93 -10.06
C LEU A 471 2.85 -8.29 -9.46
N THR A 472 2.30 -9.44 -9.86
CA THR A 472 1.10 -10.01 -9.25
C THR A 472 1.35 -10.35 -7.79
N ALA A 473 2.48 -10.98 -7.47
CA ALA A 473 2.86 -11.32 -6.09
C ALA A 473 2.96 -10.06 -5.20
N ILE A 474 3.64 -9.01 -5.67
CA ILE A 474 3.72 -7.73 -4.96
C ILE A 474 2.33 -7.13 -4.72
N SER A 475 1.49 -7.08 -5.77
CA SER A 475 0.15 -6.47 -5.69
C SER A 475 -0.77 -7.25 -4.75
N GLU A 476 -0.78 -8.57 -4.82
CA GLU A 476 -1.62 -9.44 -4.00
C GLU A 476 -1.14 -9.47 -2.54
N GLY A 477 0.18 -9.48 -2.30
CA GLY A 477 0.74 -9.40 -0.96
C GLY A 477 0.37 -8.10 -0.25
N GLN A 478 0.45 -6.96 -0.94
CA GLN A 478 0.02 -5.68 -0.41
C GLN A 478 -1.50 -5.64 -0.14
N MET A 479 -2.30 -6.20 -1.04
CA MET A 479 -3.76 -6.31 -0.86
C MET A 479 -4.12 -7.20 0.33
N ALA A 480 -3.46 -8.35 0.48
CA ALA A 480 -3.65 -9.25 1.61
C ALA A 480 -3.32 -8.54 2.93
N SER A 481 -2.21 -7.80 2.97
CA SER A 481 -1.82 -7.01 4.15
C SER A 481 -2.88 -5.98 4.53
N ASP A 482 -3.40 -5.23 3.56
CA ASP A 482 -4.46 -4.23 3.80
C ASP A 482 -5.74 -4.88 4.37
N VAL A 483 -6.14 -6.03 3.80
CA VAL A 483 -7.36 -6.75 4.25
C VAL A 483 -7.17 -7.34 5.64
N ILE A 484 -6.04 -7.99 5.91
CA ILE A 484 -5.72 -8.58 7.23
C ILE A 484 -5.68 -7.48 8.30
N GLN A 485 -5.05 -6.35 8.01
CA GLN A 485 -5.02 -5.20 8.92
C GLN A 485 -6.42 -4.67 9.18
N ALA A 486 -7.27 -4.56 8.15
CA ALA A 486 -8.66 -4.08 8.30
C ALA A 486 -9.50 -5.00 9.18
N ILE A 487 -9.43 -6.32 8.98
CA ILE A 487 -10.11 -7.31 9.83
C ILE A 487 -9.65 -7.17 11.29
N ASN A 488 -8.36 -6.95 11.50
CA ASN A 488 -7.78 -6.81 12.83
C ASN A 488 -8.04 -5.43 13.49
N ARG A 489 -8.83 -4.53 12.91
CA ARG A 489 -9.23 -3.27 13.56
C ARG A 489 -10.40 -3.42 14.53
N ILE A 490 -11.18 -4.50 14.42
CA ILE A 490 -12.31 -4.77 15.31
C ILE A 490 -11.86 -5.51 16.60
N LYS A 491 -12.78 -5.93 17.44
CA LYS A 491 -12.49 -6.55 18.74
C LYS A 491 -11.72 -7.88 18.69
N VAL A 492 -11.47 -8.44 17.49
CA VAL A 492 -10.57 -9.60 17.33
C VAL A 492 -9.16 -9.35 17.87
N ARG A 493 -8.79 -8.09 18.11
CA ARG A 493 -7.48 -7.73 18.73
C ARG A 493 -7.38 -8.15 20.20
N LYS A 494 -8.50 -8.31 20.90
CA LYS A 494 -8.53 -8.68 22.34
C LYS A 494 -8.28 -10.18 22.49
N VAL A 495 -7.32 -10.53 23.34
CA VAL A 495 -7.08 -11.90 23.78
C VAL A 495 -7.91 -12.15 25.02
N ILE A 496 -8.76 -13.17 24.99
CA ILE A 496 -9.77 -13.41 26.04
C ILE A 496 -9.43 -14.56 26.98
N ASP A 497 -8.45 -15.37 26.65
CA ASP A 497 -8.04 -16.54 27.45
C ASP A 497 -6.55 -16.86 27.25
N ALA A 498 -6.05 -17.83 28.05
CA ALA A 498 -4.67 -18.27 28.04
C ALA A 498 -4.27 -19.06 26.78
N GLU A 499 -5.23 -19.56 26.00
CA GLU A 499 -4.99 -20.23 24.72
C GLU A 499 -4.77 -19.22 23.57
N GLY A 500 -4.85 -17.92 23.85
CA GLY A 500 -4.66 -16.86 22.86
C GLY A 500 -5.88 -16.61 21.99
N ASN A 501 -7.05 -17.08 22.39
CA ASN A 501 -8.28 -16.89 21.62
C ASN A 501 -8.70 -15.42 21.59
N CYS A 502 -9.17 -14.98 20.44
CA CYS A 502 -9.77 -13.67 20.29
C CYS A 502 -11.26 -13.67 20.66
N ALA A 503 -11.81 -12.48 20.90
CA ALA A 503 -13.23 -12.31 21.14
C ALA A 503 -14.06 -12.78 19.93
N LYS A 504 -15.26 -13.35 20.22
CA LYS A 504 -16.19 -13.81 19.18
C LYS A 504 -16.53 -12.67 18.23
N SER A 505 -16.30 -12.89 16.94
CA SER A 505 -16.49 -11.89 15.91
C SER A 505 -16.84 -12.55 14.57
N GLN A 506 -17.38 -11.77 13.66
CA GLN A 506 -17.63 -12.22 12.31
C GLN A 506 -17.14 -11.19 11.29
N GLY A 507 -16.75 -11.68 10.13
CA GLY A 507 -16.35 -10.85 9.01
C GLY A 507 -17.12 -11.22 7.75
N TYR A 508 -17.37 -10.25 6.91
CA TYR A 508 -17.99 -10.42 5.61
C TYR A 508 -17.07 -9.81 4.54
N LEU A 509 -16.68 -10.61 3.56
CA LEU A 509 -15.68 -10.18 2.59
C LEU A 509 -16.11 -10.49 1.16
N LEU A 510 -16.05 -9.48 0.30
CA LEU A 510 -16.25 -9.63 -1.14
C LEU A 510 -14.91 -9.92 -1.79
N LEU A 511 -14.76 -11.09 -2.40
CA LEU A 511 -13.56 -11.53 -3.08
C LEU A 511 -13.80 -11.74 -4.58
N PRO A 512 -12.77 -11.57 -5.42
CA PRO A 512 -12.87 -11.95 -6.82
C PRO A 512 -13.07 -13.47 -6.96
N LYS A 513 -13.69 -13.86 -8.06
CA LYS A 513 -13.75 -15.26 -8.48
C LYS A 513 -12.36 -15.72 -8.94
N GLY A 514 -12.07 -17.02 -8.83
CA GLY A 514 -10.84 -17.64 -9.30
C GLY A 514 -9.63 -17.51 -8.36
N ALA A 515 -8.46 -17.85 -8.88
CA ALA A 515 -7.24 -18.09 -8.13
C ALA A 515 -6.77 -16.89 -7.25
N GLN A 516 -6.98 -15.65 -7.69
CA GLN A 516 -6.65 -14.47 -6.89
C GLN A 516 -7.42 -14.45 -5.56
N GLY A 517 -8.71 -14.73 -5.61
CA GLY A 517 -9.52 -14.81 -4.39
C GLY A 517 -9.08 -15.96 -3.48
N ASP A 518 -8.64 -17.08 -4.07
CA ASP A 518 -8.17 -18.25 -3.30
C ASP A 518 -6.83 -17.96 -2.64
N ARG A 519 -5.88 -17.33 -3.34
CA ARG A 519 -4.62 -16.89 -2.74
C ARG A 519 -4.83 -15.88 -1.62
N LEU A 520 -5.80 -14.97 -1.77
CA LEU A 520 -6.13 -14.01 -0.70
C LEU A 520 -6.71 -14.70 0.55
N ILE A 521 -7.55 -15.72 0.38
CA ILE A 521 -8.02 -16.54 1.52
C ILE A 521 -6.83 -17.25 2.17
N GLN A 522 -5.95 -17.86 1.39
CA GLN A 522 -4.76 -18.53 1.93
C GLN A 522 -3.87 -17.57 2.73
N ALA A 523 -3.67 -16.35 2.22
CA ALA A 523 -2.90 -15.32 2.94
C ALA A 523 -3.58 -14.92 4.26
N ILE A 524 -4.91 -14.75 4.27
CA ILE A 524 -5.68 -14.43 5.46
C ILE A 524 -5.60 -15.58 6.47
N THR A 525 -5.84 -16.82 6.07
CA THR A 525 -5.81 -17.98 6.96
C THR A 525 -4.42 -18.27 7.51
N LYS A 526 -3.37 -18.01 6.74
CA LYS A 526 -1.98 -18.09 7.23
C LYS A 526 -1.69 -17.05 8.31
N ALA A 527 -2.15 -15.80 8.13
CA ALA A 527 -1.91 -14.71 9.07
C ALA A 527 -2.88 -14.71 10.28
N MET A 528 -4.00 -15.39 10.15
CA MET A 528 -5.06 -15.49 11.17
C MET A 528 -5.38 -16.97 11.42
N PRO A 529 -4.52 -17.68 12.18
CA PRO A 529 -4.67 -19.12 12.42
C PRO A 529 -6.03 -19.47 13.04
N ASP A 530 -6.57 -20.63 12.66
CA ASP A 530 -7.86 -21.19 13.12
C ASP A 530 -9.10 -20.38 12.72
N ILE A 531 -8.97 -19.32 11.92
CA ILE A 531 -10.14 -18.58 11.43
C ILE A 531 -11.04 -19.49 10.59
N LYS A 532 -12.34 -19.46 10.87
CA LYS A 532 -13.31 -20.25 10.11
C LYS A 532 -13.76 -19.49 8.89
N THR A 533 -13.77 -20.14 7.74
CA THR A 533 -14.31 -19.57 6.49
C THR A 533 -15.62 -20.24 6.13
N GLN A 534 -16.60 -19.47 5.69
CA GLN A 534 -17.91 -19.95 5.25
C GLN A 534 -18.33 -19.20 3.98
N ASP A 535 -19.09 -19.86 3.12
CA ASP A 535 -19.67 -19.18 1.97
C ASP A 535 -20.72 -18.17 2.40
N TRP A 536 -20.67 -17.00 1.81
CA TRP A 536 -21.64 -15.95 1.97
C TRP A 536 -22.56 -15.89 0.75
N ALA A 537 -23.79 -16.34 0.90
CA ALA A 537 -24.77 -16.47 -0.17
C ALA A 537 -25.43 -15.12 -0.56
N ILE A 538 -24.72 -13.98 -0.41
CA ILE A 538 -25.24 -12.69 -0.85
C ILE A 538 -25.26 -12.62 -2.38
N GLN A 539 -26.36 -12.19 -2.95
CA GLN A 539 -26.49 -11.96 -4.39
C GLN A 539 -26.79 -10.49 -4.64
N PHE A 540 -25.92 -9.86 -5.41
CA PHE A 540 -26.13 -8.50 -5.84
C PHE A 540 -26.98 -8.52 -7.14
N ASP A 541 -28.03 -7.70 -7.19
CA ASP A 541 -28.86 -7.48 -8.38
C ASP A 541 -28.04 -6.73 -9.46
N GLU A 542 -27.13 -7.40 -10.10
CA GLU A 542 -26.24 -6.84 -11.13
C GLU A 542 -26.80 -7.05 -12.55
N GLY A 543 -28.11 -7.07 -12.68
CA GLY A 543 -28.73 -7.53 -13.93
C GLY A 543 -28.53 -9.04 -14.12
N LYS A 544 -29.29 -9.66 -14.98
CA LYS A 544 -29.26 -11.11 -15.21
C LYS A 544 -27.82 -11.58 -15.35
N VAL A 545 -27.36 -12.53 -14.50
CA VAL A 545 -26.08 -13.21 -14.65
C VAL A 545 -26.00 -13.68 -16.11
N PRO A 546 -25.00 -13.26 -16.87
CA PRO A 546 -24.93 -13.65 -18.27
C PRO A 546 -24.89 -15.17 -18.34
N SER A 547 -25.81 -15.76 -19.08
CA SER A 547 -25.76 -17.17 -19.44
C SER A 547 -25.25 -17.30 -20.87
N MET A 548 -24.85 -18.50 -21.30
CA MET A 548 -24.47 -18.73 -22.69
C MET A 548 -25.53 -18.23 -23.70
N GLY A 549 -26.80 -18.17 -23.30
CA GLY A 549 -27.88 -17.62 -24.11
C GLY A 549 -27.79 -16.10 -24.36
N HIS A 550 -27.05 -15.36 -23.53
CA HIS A 550 -26.83 -13.91 -23.68
C HIS A 550 -25.63 -13.58 -24.56
N LEU A 551 -24.81 -14.57 -24.92
CA LEU A 551 -23.69 -14.36 -25.84
C LEU A 551 -24.18 -14.09 -27.26
N ARG A 552 -23.74 -12.99 -27.82
CA ARG A 552 -24.04 -12.62 -29.21
C ARG A 552 -23.03 -13.34 -30.13
N GLY A 553 -23.58 -14.23 -30.98
CA GLY A 553 -22.79 -14.93 -31.99
C GLY A 553 -22.15 -16.24 -31.51
N ASP A 554 -21.94 -17.14 -32.45
CA ASP A 554 -21.43 -18.50 -32.18
C ASP A 554 -19.97 -18.51 -31.77
N PHE A 555 -19.19 -17.51 -32.21
CA PHE A 555 -17.77 -17.41 -31.84
C PHE A 555 -17.52 -17.05 -30.38
N SER A 556 -18.36 -16.18 -29.77
CA SER A 556 -18.28 -15.89 -28.33
C SER A 556 -18.64 -17.11 -27.50
N LYS A 557 -19.63 -17.91 -27.93
CA LYS A 557 -19.99 -19.20 -27.33
C LYS A 557 -18.88 -20.23 -27.50
N GLY A 558 -18.31 -20.30 -28.72
CA GLY A 558 -17.19 -21.21 -29.04
C GLY A 558 -15.96 -20.90 -28.19
N LEU A 559 -15.60 -19.63 -28.05
CA LEU A 559 -14.46 -19.22 -27.22
C LEU A 559 -14.65 -19.60 -25.75
N LEU A 560 -15.83 -19.36 -25.18
CA LEU A 560 -16.11 -19.77 -23.80
C LEU A 560 -16.03 -21.29 -23.62
N THR A 561 -16.55 -22.06 -24.58
CA THR A 561 -16.51 -23.52 -24.56
C THR A 561 -15.07 -24.03 -24.69
N LEU A 562 -14.28 -23.44 -25.60
CA LEU A 562 -12.88 -23.76 -25.77
C LEU A 562 -12.07 -23.52 -24.49
N MET A 563 -12.26 -22.33 -23.88
CA MET A 563 -11.53 -21.98 -22.65
C MET A 563 -11.93 -22.82 -21.44
N LYS A 564 -13.16 -23.35 -21.37
CA LYS A 564 -13.54 -24.34 -20.36
C LYS A 564 -12.66 -25.60 -20.42
N GLY A 565 -12.33 -26.08 -21.61
CA GLY A 565 -11.51 -27.27 -21.83
C GLY A 565 -10.00 -27.04 -21.76
N LYS A 566 -9.51 -25.80 -21.77
CA LYS A 566 -8.08 -25.49 -21.70
C LYS A 566 -7.52 -25.68 -20.29
N PRO A 567 -6.30 -26.22 -20.14
CA PRO A 567 -5.59 -26.22 -18.87
C PRO A 567 -5.17 -24.79 -18.47
N GLN A 568 -4.67 -24.65 -17.24
CA GLN A 568 -4.04 -23.41 -16.79
C GLN A 568 -2.92 -22.97 -17.73
N GLY A 569 -2.80 -21.67 -17.96
CA GLY A 569 -1.76 -21.13 -18.83
C GLY A 569 -2.18 -19.87 -19.59
N LEU A 570 -1.26 -19.39 -20.39
CA LEU A 570 -1.42 -18.20 -21.23
C LEU A 570 -1.70 -18.61 -22.68
N TRP A 571 -2.84 -18.23 -23.21
CA TRP A 571 -3.31 -18.64 -24.53
C TRP A 571 -3.38 -17.44 -25.47
N SER A 572 -2.58 -17.44 -26.52
CA SER A 572 -2.54 -16.32 -27.46
C SER A 572 -3.83 -16.23 -28.28
N ALA A 573 -4.24 -15.00 -28.61
CA ALA A 573 -5.39 -14.76 -29.47
C ALA A 573 -5.27 -15.44 -30.84
N SER A 574 -4.05 -15.55 -31.38
CA SER A 574 -3.82 -16.23 -32.65
C SER A 574 -4.08 -17.75 -32.55
N ALA A 575 -3.72 -18.36 -31.42
CA ALA A 575 -4.02 -19.78 -31.19
C ALA A 575 -5.54 -20.00 -31.07
N MET A 576 -6.24 -19.12 -30.30
CA MET A 576 -7.70 -19.20 -30.17
C MET A 576 -8.42 -19.01 -31.51
N GLN A 577 -7.95 -18.05 -32.33
CA GLN A 577 -8.50 -17.83 -33.67
C GLN A 577 -8.36 -19.06 -34.56
N ALA A 578 -7.16 -19.70 -34.54
CA ALA A 578 -6.90 -20.87 -35.33
C ALA A 578 -7.79 -22.06 -34.91
N GLU A 579 -7.91 -22.32 -33.63
CA GLU A 579 -8.73 -23.42 -33.09
C GLU A 579 -10.24 -23.22 -33.35
N LEU A 580 -10.71 -21.98 -33.36
CA LEU A 580 -12.11 -21.66 -33.65
C LEU A 580 -12.37 -21.35 -35.11
N ALA A 581 -11.39 -21.50 -35.99
CA ALA A 581 -11.44 -21.19 -37.42
C ALA A 581 -11.98 -19.75 -37.68
N MET A 582 -11.62 -18.79 -36.85
CA MET A 582 -12.10 -17.40 -36.92
C MET A 582 -11.26 -16.57 -37.89
N THR A 583 -11.92 -15.76 -38.70
CA THR A 583 -11.28 -14.70 -39.46
C THR A 583 -10.81 -13.57 -38.52
N ARG A 584 -9.86 -12.75 -38.98
CA ARG A 584 -9.39 -11.57 -38.22
C ARG A 584 -10.55 -10.60 -37.90
N GLN A 585 -11.52 -10.47 -38.78
CA GLN A 585 -12.67 -9.59 -38.55
C GLN A 585 -13.61 -10.13 -37.46
N GLN A 586 -13.84 -11.43 -37.43
CA GLN A 586 -14.66 -12.08 -36.42
C GLN A 586 -13.98 -11.98 -35.04
N TRP A 587 -12.65 -12.18 -34.98
CA TRP A 587 -11.91 -11.97 -33.74
C TRP A 587 -12.00 -10.53 -33.24
N ARG A 588 -11.90 -9.54 -34.13
CA ARG A 588 -12.07 -8.13 -33.73
C ARG A 588 -13.39 -7.88 -33.02
N THR A 589 -14.48 -8.46 -33.50
CA THR A 589 -15.80 -8.35 -32.88
C THR A 589 -15.79 -8.96 -31.48
N VAL A 590 -15.25 -10.17 -31.33
CA VAL A 590 -15.11 -10.84 -30.02
C VAL A 590 -14.17 -10.05 -29.10
N ALA A 591 -13.06 -9.53 -29.60
CA ALA A 591 -12.09 -8.74 -28.82
C ALA A 591 -12.67 -7.41 -28.30
N VAL A 592 -13.65 -6.83 -29.01
CA VAL A 592 -14.38 -5.65 -28.49
C VAL A 592 -15.20 -6.02 -27.25
N GLU A 593 -15.83 -7.19 -27.23
CA GLU A 593 -16.52 -7.68 -26.03
C GLU A 593 -15.54 -8.02 -24.91
N LEU A 594 -14.42 -8.70 -25.23
CA LEU A 594 -13.40 -9.07 -24.26
C LEU A 594 -12.73 -7.88 -23.56
N ARG A 595 -12.65 -6.72 -24.22
CA ARG A 595 -12.11 -5.47 -23.65
C ARG A 595 -13.07 -4.78 -22.68
N LYS A 596 -14.33 -5.16 -22.69
CA LYS A 596 -15.36 -4.60 -21.81
C LYS A 596 -15.59 -5.55 -20.64
N PRO A 597 -15.10 -5.23 -19.43
CA PRO A 597 -15.26 -6.10 -18.26
C PRO A 597 -16.73 -6.42 -17.94
N GLU A 598 -17.63 -5.52 -18.32
CA GLU A 598 -19.07 -5.66 -18.14
C GLU A 598 -19.78 -6.45 -19.26
N SER A 599 -19.07 -6.89 -20.29
CA SER A 599 -19.68 -7.73 -21.34
C SER A 599 -20.01 -9.11 -20.82
N SER A 600 -21.07 -9.72 -21.38
CA SER A 600 -21.47 -11.09 -21.03
C SER A 600 -20.34 -12.10 -21.23
N LEU A 601 -19.54 -11.94 -22.29
CA LEU A 601 -18.42 -12.82 -22.57
C LEU A 601 -17.30 -12.68 -21.54
N SER A 602 -16.88 -11.45 -21.22
CA SER A 602 -15.84 -11.21 -20.20
C SER A 602 -16.25 -11.71 -18.82
N MET A 603 -17.52 -11.51 -18.46
CA MET A 603 -18.05 -11.98 -17.18
C MET A 603 -18.04 -13.52 -17.10
N LEU A 604 -18.49 -14.21 -18.15
CA LEU A 604 -18.51 -15.68 -18.20
C LEU A 604 -17.12 -16.28 -18.27
N LEU A 605 -16.15 -15.64 -18.92
CA LEU A 605 -14.75 -16.05 -18.89
C LEU A 605 -14.14 -15.89 -17.51
N ALA A 606 -14.44 -14.79 -16.84
CA ALA A 606 -13.98 -14.57 -15.46
C ALA A 606 -14.52 -15.62 -14.48
N GLU A 607 -15.74 -16.14 -14.71
CA GLU A 607 -16.31 -17.25 -13.92
C GLU A 607 -15.53 -18.55 -13.99
N ILE A 608 -14.83 -18.78 -15.10
CA ILE A 608 -13.98 -19.95 -15.32
C ILE A 608 -12.49 -19.64 -15.14
N GLY A 609 -12.17 -18.55 -14.41
CA GLY A 609 -10.79 -18.15 -14.10
C GLY A 609 -10.01 -17.60 -15.27
N CYS A 610 -10.68 -17.11 -16.33
CA CYS A 610 -10.03 -16.57 -17.52
C CYS A 610 -10.06 -15.05 -17.54
N THR A 611 -8.90 -14.44 -17.82
CA THR A 611 -8.73 -12.99 -17.96
C THR A 611 -8.15 -12.65 -19.33
N TYR A 612 -8.77 -11.71 -20.05
CA TYR A 612 -8.25 -11.23 -21.32
C TYR A 612 -7.31 -10.04 -21.13
N SER A 613 -6.14 -10.11 -21.72
CA SER A 613 -5.16 -9.03 -21.73
C SER A 613 -4.68 -8.72 -23.16
N VAL A 614 -4.34 -7.45 -23.39
CA VAL A 614 -3.76 -6.97 -24.63
C VAL A 614 -2.43 -6.30 -24.30
N GLU A 615 -1.37 -6.81 -24.89
CA GLU A 615 -0.02 -6.26 -24.79
C GLU A 615 0.31 -5.50 -26.08
N GLY A 616 0.73 -4.27 -25.92
CA GLY A 616 0.99 -3.36 -27.03
C GLY A 616 -0.29 -2.84 -27.69
N THR A 617 -0.15 -1.96 -28.68
CA THR A 617 -1.26 -1.37 -29.44
C THR A 617 -0.91 -1.28 -30.92
N GLY A 618 -1.90 -1.09 -31.79
CA GLY A 618 -1.73 -1.03 -33.22
C GLY A 618 -1.46 -2.39 -33.88
N LYS A 619 -0.78 -2.41 -35.01
CA LYS A 619 -0.56 -3.63 -35.84
C LYS A 619 0.29 -4.72 -35.14
N GLN A 620 0.99 -4.37 -34.08
CA GLN A 620 1.86 -5.30 -33.32
C GLN A 620 1.27 -5.72 -31.98
N SER A 621 0.01 -5.33 -31.66
CA SER A 621 -0.63 -5.76 -30.42
C SER A 621 -0.80 -7.27 -30.38
N ARG A 622 -0.41 -7.88 -29.27
CA ARG A 622 -0.65 -9.30 -28.98
C ARG A 622 -1.71 -9.36 -27.88
N SER A 623 -2.65 -10.23 -28.02
CA SER A 623 -3.66 -10.43 -27.00
C SER A 623 -3.68 -11.88 -26.56
N TYR A 624 -3.98 -12.07 -25.26
CA TYR A 624 -3.93 -13.35 -24.59
C TYR A 624 -5.17 -13.53 -23.72
N ILE A 625 -5.52 -14.77 -23.48
CA ILE A 625 -6.42 -15.16 -22.41
C ILE A 625 -5.59 -15.97 -21.40
N ALA A 626 -5.41 -15.43 -20.21
CA ALA A 626 -4.80 -16.16 -19.10
C ALA A 626 -5.89 -16.99 -18.42
N LYS A 627 -5.65 -18.27 -18.21
CA LYS A 627 -6.49 -19.15 -17.41
C LYS A 627 -5.75 -19.54 -16.14
N GLU A 628 -6.28 -19.14 -14.99
CA GLU A 628 -5.67 -19.25 -13.67
C GLU A 628 -6.27 -20.37 -12.80
N LEU A 629 -7.23 -21.15 -13.31
CA LEU A 629 -7.88 -22.28 -12.65
C LEU A 629 -7.60 -23.60 -13.38
#